data_853cf4cfa36a799db8f6c17b9e2353e9
#
_entry.id   853cf4cfa36a799db8f6c17b9e2353e9
#
_cell.length_a   1.000
_cell.length_b   1.000
_cell.length_c   1.000
_cell.angle_alpha   90.00
_cell.angle_beta   90.00
_cell.angle_gamma   90.00
#
_symmetry.space_group_name_H-M   'P 1'
#
loop_
_entity.id
_entity.type
_entity.pdbx_description
1 polymer ?
#
loop_
_entity_poly.entity_id
_entity_poly.type
_entity_poly.pdbx_seq_one_letter_code
_entity_poly.pdbx_strand_id
1 'polypeptide(L)'
;MANHVTTPAVKWGEDIIVASGEIKPRVRTRQVWQLTLQEPKKNFGPINFTVLVLYLLAMVAVGVWFMRKNKSTDDYFRGGQKIPWWAAACSIYATMLSSLTYVALPALVYATDWLLYIGMLMIPAVAPLAIYGAMPFFRRIDATSAYEYLGKRFSRSVRLFGSGLFTLFHISRMGIVMALTALALSAITPLTPWQSVLIMGVLCLIYCTLGGIEAVIWTDTIQTVVLLLSLIHISEPTRQFAI
;
A
#
# COMPACT_ATOMS: atom_id res chain seq x y z
N MET A 1 -19.15 24.84 -18.76
CA MET A 1 -18.73 25.81 -17.74
C MET A 1 -18.02 26.95 -18.44
N ALA A 2 -18.43 28.22 -18.21
CA ALA A 2 -17.70 29.33 -18.74
C ALA A 2 -16.38 29.50 -17.95
N ASN A 3 -15.25 29.54 -18.64
CA ASN A 3 -13.95 29.75 -18.02
C ASN A 3 -13.88 31.20 -17.48
N HIS A 4 -13.85 31.35 -16.17
CA HIS A 4 -13.60 32.62 -15.51
C HIS A 4 -12.10 32.82 -15.37
N VAL A 5 -11.53 33.74 -16.13
CA VAL A 5 -10.07 33.89 -16.29
C VAL A 5 -9.40 34.74 -15.22
N THR A 6 -10.11 35.51 -14.40
CA THR A 6 -9.47 36.54 -13.56
C THR A 6 -10.10 36.78 -12.19
N THR A 7 -10.89 35.85 -11.68
CA THR A 7 -11.54 36.07 -10.38
C THR A 7 -10.99 35.15 -9.31
N PRO A 8 -10.52 35.68 -8.17
CA PRO A 8 -10.13 34.83 -7.05
C PRO A 8 -11.36 34.09 -6.48
N ALA A 9 -11.19 32.81 -6.22
CA ALA A 9 -12.16 32.04 -5.44
C ALA A 9 -11.93 32.34 -3.96
N VAL A 10 -12.99 32.70 -3.24
CA VAL A 10 -12.93 33.00 -1.80
C VAL A 10 -13.69 31.92 -1.05
N LYS A 11 -13.06 31.32 -0.02
CA LYS A 11 -13.74 30.41 0.88
C LYS A 11 -14.61 31.22 1.85
N TRP A 12 -15.93 30.97 1.84
CA TRP A 12 -16.91 31.59 2.74
C TRP A 12 -17.68 30.48 3.50
N GLY A 13 -17.32 30.24 4.74
CA GLY A 13 -17.85 29.10 5.49
C GLY A 13 -17.39 27.77 4.89
N GLU A 14 -18.34 26.90 4.55
CA GLU A 14 -18.10 25.62 3.87
C GLU A 14 -18.13 25.72 2.33
N ASP A 15 -18.50 26.88 1.80
CA ASP A 15 -18.65 27.09 0.37
C ASP A 15 -17.45 27.83 -0.24
N ILE A 16 -17.24 27.64 -1.53
CA ILE A 16 -16.31 28.41 -2.33
C ILE A 16 -17.13 29.35 -3.19
N ILE A 17 -16.96 30.66 -2.99
CA ILE A 17 -17.61 31.69 -3.76
C ILE A 17 -16.65 32.18 -4.84
N VAL A 18 -17.10 32.10 -6.08
CA VAL A 18 -16.42 32.74 -7.23
C VAL A 18 -17.25 33.91 -7.64
N ALA A 19 -16.79 35.09 -7.27
CA ALA A 19 -17.43 36.35 -7.64
C ALA A 19 -17.30 36.60 -9.15
N SER A 20 -18.10 37.50 -9.66
CA SER A 20 -18.14 37.87 -11.09
C SER A 20 -16.76 38.01 -11.74
N GLY A 21 -16.57 37.38 -12.88
CA GLY A 21 -15.30 37.36 -13.62
C GLY A 21 -15.49 37.58 -15.11
N GLU A 22 -14.39 37.61 -15.84
CA GLU A 22 -14.37 37.80 -17.29
C GLU A 22 -14.64 36.44 -17.96
N ILE A 23 -15.75 36.32 -18.70
CA ILE A 23 -16.13 35.09 -19.43
C ILE A 23 -15.58 35.05 -20.87
N LYS A 24 -15.23 36.25 -21.40
CA LYS A 24 -14.50 36.46 -22.64
C LYS A 24 -13.67 37.73 -22.48
N PRO A 25 -12.62 37.97 -23.27
CA PRO A 25 -11.86 39.20 -23.21
C PRO A 25 -12.77 40.43 -23.22
N ARG A 26 -12.71 41.26 -22.17
CA ARG A 26 -13.52 42.50 -21.94
C ARG A 26 -15.02 42.26 -21.70
N VAL A 27 -15.50 41.01 -21.54
CA VAL A 27 -16.91 40.75 -21.22
C VAL A 27 -17.00 40.20 -19.81
N ARG A 28 -17.47 41.01 -18.85
CA ARG A 28 -17.67 40.64 -17.45
C ARG A 28 -19.07 40.06 -17.21
N THR A 29 -19.16 39.06 -16.39
CA THR A 29 -20.45 38.54 -15.88
C THR A 29 -20.72 39.12 -14.48
N ARG A 30 -22.01 39.37 -14.17
CA ARG A 30 -22.47 39.72 -12.84
C ARG A 30 -22.85 38.48 -12.00
N GLN A 31 -22.72 37.28 -12.56
CA GLN A 31 -23.10 36.05 -11.88
C GLN A 31 -22.07 35.72 -10.82
N VAL A 32 -22.54 35.47 -9.62
CA VAL A 32 -21.76 34.90 -8.50
C VAL A 32 -22.04 33.40 -8.47
N TRP A 33 -21.00 32.63 -8.53
CA TRP A 33 -21.10 31.16 -8.42
C TRP A 33 -20.79 30.72 -7.00
N GLN A 34 -21.75 30.05 -6.38
CA GLN A 34 -21.57 29.37 -5.10
C GLN A 34 -21.30 27.88 -5.39
N LEU A 35 -20.12 27.42 -5.08
CA LEU A 35 -19.74 26.03 -5.19
C LEU A 35 -19.85 25.42 -3.79
N THR A 36 -20.93 24.73 -3.52
CA THR A 36 -21.07 23.93 -2.31
C THR A 36 -20.30 22.63 -2.52
N LEU A 37 -19.25 22.43 -1.73
CA LEU A 37 -18.53 21.16 -1.72
C LEU A 37 -19.44 20.12 -1.04
N GLN A 38 -20.26 19.44 -1.82
CA GLN A 38 -20.95 18.25 -1.33
C GLN A 38 -19.91 17.17 -1.12
N GLU A 39 -19.72 16.79 0.12
CA GLU A 39 -18.97 15.56 0.39
C GLU A 39 -19.64 14.41 -0.36
N PRO A 40 -18.89 13.64 -1.16
CA PRO A 40 -19.46 12.53 -1.88
C PRO A 40 -20.12 11.59 -0.86
N LYS A 41 -21.40 11.29 -1.03
CA LYS A 41 -22.12 10.32 -0.20
C LYS A 41 -21.33 9.02 -0.24
N LYS A 42 -20.74 8.64 0.89
CA LYS A 42 -20.02 7.38 1.06
C LYS A 42 -21.02 6.22 0.97
N ASN A 43 -21.34 5.82 -0.24
CA ASN A 43 -22.30 4.77 -0.51
C ASN A 43 -21.60 3.42 -0.65
N PHE A 44 -20.98 2.97 0.46
CA PHE A 44 -20.40 1.64 0.54
C PHE A 44 -21.53 0.65 0.79
N GLY A 45 -22.12 0.14 -0.30
CA GLY A 45 -23.31 -0.72 -0.23
C GLY A 45 -23.08 -2.00 0.59
N PRO A 46 -24.16 -2.66 1.05
CA PRO A 46 -24.07 -3.85 1.91
C PRO A 46 -23.32 -5.01 1.21
N ILE A 47 -23.40 -5.12 -0.10
CA ILE A 47 -22.66 -6.13 -0.87
C ILE A 47 -21.16 -5.90 -0.75
N ASN A 48 -20.69 -4.67 -0.93
CA ASN A 48 -19.26 -4.35 -0.82
C ASN A 48 -18.74 -4.60 0.61
N PHE A 49 -19.56 -4.30 1.62
CA PHE A 49 -19.20 -4.56 3.02
C PHE A 49 -19.11 -6.07 3.28
N THR A 50 -20.04 -6.86 2.76
CA THR A 50 -20.01 -8.33 2.87
C THR A 50 -18.77 -8.91 2.22
N VAL A 51 -18.43 -8.47 0.99
CA VAL A 51 -17.23 -8.92 0.29
C VAL A 51 -15.96 -8.57 1.07
N LEU A 52 -15.88 -7.36 1.62
CA LEU A 52 -14.76 -6.94 2.45
C LEU A 52 -14.59 -7.83 3.69
N VAL A 53 -15.69 -8.08 4.41
CA VAL A 53 -15.66 -8.92 5.62
C VAL A 53 -15.27 -10.36 5.27
N LEU A 54 -15.85 -10.95 4.23
CA LEU A 54 -15.51 -12.30 3.79
C LEU A 54 -14.03 -12.40 3.38
N TYR A 55 -13.51 -11.40 2.69
CA TYR A 55 -12.11 -11.35 2.32
C TYR A 55 -11.19 -11.31 3.56
N LEU A 56 -11.48 -10.44 4.53
CA LEU A 56 -10.71 -10.36 5.77
C LEU A 56 -10.77 -11.66 6.58
N LEU A 57 -11.94 -12.30 6.66
CA LEU A 57 -12.10 -13.60 7.31
C LEU A 57 -11.30 -14.70 6.59
N ALA A 58 -11.28 -14.69 5.25
CA ALA A 58 -10.48 -15.63 4.49
C ALA A 58 -8.98 -15.48 4.77
N MET A 59 -8.47 -14.26 4.91
CA MET A 59 -7.06 -14.02 5.29
C MET A 59 -6.74 -14.59 6.67
N VAL A 60 -7.61 -14.36 7.65
CA VAL A 60 -7.45 -14.95 8.99
C VAL A 60 -7.52 -16.48 8.94
N ALA A 61 -8.44 -17.05 8.16
CA ALA A 61 -8.55 -18.51 7.99
C ALA A 61 -7.27 -19.14 7.41
N VAL A 62 -6.64 -18.48 6.45
CA VAL A 62 -5.32 -18.90 5.93
C VAL A 62 -4.28 -18.89 7.04
N GLY A 63 -4.22 -17.84 7.86
CA GLY A 63 -3.31 -17.78 9.01
C GLY A 63 -3.51 -18.93 10.00
N VAL A 64 -4.76 -19.21 10.36
CA VAL A 64 -5.12 -20.31 11.27
C VAL A 64 -4.79 -21.69 10.66
N TRP A 65 -4.98 -21.84 9.35
CA TRP A 65 -4.63 -23.10 8.66
C TRP A 65 -3.11 -23.35 8.72
N PHE A 66 -2.29 -22.36 8.44
CA PHE A 66 -0.83 -22.49 8.53
C PHE A 66 -0.35 -22.65 9.97
N MET A 67 -1.00 -22.04 10.96
CA MET A 67 -0.71 -22.28 12.38
C MET A 67 -0.75 -23.78 12.73
N ARG A 68 -1.74 -24.51 12.19
CA ARG A 68 -1.87 -25.95 12.41
C ARG A 68 -0.83 -26.78 11.66
N LYS A 69 -0.29 -26.23 10.58
CA LYS A 69 0.71 -26.90 9.73
C LYS A 69 2.14 -26.71 10.25
N ASN A 70 2.45 -25.56 10.84
CA ASN A 70 3.78 -25.25 11.35
C ASN A 70 4.08 -26.07 12.61
N LYS A 71 5.11 -26.93 12.54
CA LYS A 71 5.51 -27.82 13.64
C LYS A 71 6.85 -27.46 14.27
N SER A 72 7.63 -26.61 13.61
CA SER A 72 8.97 -26.24 14.07
C SER A 72 9.19 -24.71 13.97
N THR A 73 10.19 -24.23 14.70
CA THR A 73 10.64 -22.84 14.60
C THR A 73 11.14 -22.50 13.19
N ASP A 74 11.75 -23.47 12.51
CA ASP A 74 12.22 -23.29 11.12
C ASP A 74 11.04 -23.16 10.15
N ASP A 75 9.98 -23.96 10.32
CA ASP A 75 8.75 -23.80 9.54
C ASP A 75 8.15 -22.41 9.75
N TYR A 76 8.11 -21.93 10.99
CA TYR A 76 7.51 -20.63 11.33
C TYR A 76 8.29 -19.42 10.76
N PHE A 77 9.63 -19.41 10.87
CA PHE A 77 10.45 -18.26 10.45
C PHE A 77 11.04 -18.36 9.05
N ARG A 78 11.17 -19.57 8.49
CA ARG A 78 11.81 -19.85 7.19
C ARG A 78 10.92 -20.61 6.22
N GLY A 79 9.69 -20.97 6.61
CA GLY A 79 8.75 -21.75 5.80
C GLY A 79 9.28 -23.14 5.43
N GLY A 80 10.13 -23.73 6.28
CA GLY A 80 10.75 -25.05 6.03
C GLY A 80 11.53 -25.13 4.72
N GLN A 81 11.87 -23.99 4.11
CA GLN A 81 12.55 -23.86 2.81
C GLN A 81 11.79 -24.53 1.63
N LYS A 82 10.48 -24.69 1.76
CA LYS A 82 9.62 -25.38 0.75
C LYS A 82 8.81 -24.40 -0.11
N ILE A 83 8.97 -23.09 0.13
CA ILE A 83 8.22 -22.06 -0.57
C ILE A 83 8.67 -21.99 -2.02
N PRO A 84 7.75 -22.08 -3.00
CA PRO A 84 8.10 -21.99 -4.41
C PRO A 84 8.55 -20.56 -4.75
N TRP A 85 9.52 -20.45 -5.66
CA TRP A 85 10.13 -19.17 -6.04
C TRP A 85 9.13 -18.11 -6.52
N TRP A 86 8.08 -18.52 -7.23
CA TRP A 86 7.06 -17.59 -7.74
C TRP A 86 6.19 -17.01 -6.61
N ALA A 87 5.86 -17.80 -5.57
CA ALA A 87 5.12 -17.29 -4.42
C ALA A 87 5.98 -16.32 -3.60
N ALA A 88 7.27 -16.63 -3.42
CA ALA A 88 8.21 -15.70 -2.81
C ALA A 88 8.34 -14.38 -3.61
N ALA A 89 8.36 -14.46 -4.94
CA ALA A 89 8.39 -13.28 -5.80
C ALA A 89 7.11 -12.44 -5.65
N CYS A 90 5.92 -13.06 -5.63
CA CYS A 90 4.66 -12.36 -5.37
C CYS A 90 4.65 -11.68 -4.00
N SER A 91 5.14 -12.34 -2.95
CA SER A 91 5.21 -11.77 -1.61
C SER A 91 6.18 -10.58 -1.54
N ILE A 92 7.35 -10.68 -2.17
CA ILE A 92 8.29 -9.54 -2.27
C ILE A 92 7.62 -8.36 -2.98
N TYR A 93 6.93 -8.61 -4.09
CA TYR A 93 6.19 -7.60 -4.83
C TYR A 93 5.11 -6.94 -3.96
N ALA A 94 4.25 -7.73 -3.31
CA ALA A 94 3.19 -7.22 -2.44
C ALA A 94 3.74 -6.41 -1.27
N THR A 95 4.85 -6.85 -0.66
CA THR A 95 5.49 -6.14 0.45
C THR A 95 6.07 -4.79 0.04
N MET A 96 6.56 -4.67 -1.20
CA MET A 96 7.11 -3.42 -1.74
C MET A 96 6.02 -2.46 -2.21
N LEU A 97 4.87 -2.99 -2.63
CA LEU A 97 3.75 -2.21 -3.12
C LEU A 97 2.83 -1.82 -1.96
N SER A 98 2.75 -0.52 -1.71
CA SER A 98 1.84 0.03 -0.69
C SER A 98 0.70 0.80 -1.35
N SER A 99 -0.35 1.12 -0.59
CA SER A 99 -1.41 2.03 -1.02
C SER A 99 -0.86 3.38 -1.49
N LEU A 100 0.20 3.88 -0.84
CA LEU A 100 0.92 5.09 -1.24
C LEU A 100 1.52 4.93 -2.65
N THR A 101 2.21 3.82 -2.90
CA THR A 101 2.82 3.54 -4.20
C THR A 101 1.77 3.46 -5.29
N TYR A 102 0.64 2.81 -4.99
CA TYR A 102 -0.43 2.58 -5.97
C TYR A 102 -1.20 3.85 -6.34
N VAL A 103 -1.47 4.73 -5.38
CA VAL A 103 -2.29 5.95 -5.58
C VAL A 103 -1.42 7.19 -5.79
N ALA A 104 -0.41 7.38 -4.95
CA ALA A 104 0.35 8.62 -4.93
C ALA A 104 1.39 8.72 -6.04
N LEU A 105 2.03 7.60 -6.45
CA LEU A 105 3.03 7.64 -7.52
C LEU A 105 2.42 8.03 -8.88
N PRO A 106 1.33 7.43 -9.37
CA PRO A 106 0.70 7.89 -10.60
C PRO A 106 0.22 9.33 -10.52
N ALA A 107 -0.36 9.74 -9.39
CA ALA A 107 -0.79 11.12 -9.19
C ALA A 107 0.38 12.11 -9.23
N LEU A 108 1.51 11.76 -8.62
CA LEU A 108 2.70 12.60 -8.61
C LEU A 108 3.32 12.70 -10.01
N VAL A 109 3.46 11.58 -10.72
CA VAL A 109 3.99 11.56 -12.11
C VAL A 109 3.10 12.39 -13.03
N TYR A 110 1.77 12.31 -12.86
CA TYR A 110 0.84 13.13 -13.63
C TYR A 110 0.96 14.63 -13.32
N ALA A 111 1.17 14.97 -12.04
CA ALA A 111 1.24 16.37 -11.59
C ALA A 111 2.59 17.05 -11.84
N THR A 112 3.67 16.28 -11.93
CA THR A 112 5.04 16.82 -12.05
C THR A 112 5.73 16.36 -13.34
N ASP A 113 6.44 15.25 -13.28
CA ASP A 113 7.22 14.67 -14.38
C ASP A 113 7.47 13.17 -14.19
N TRP A 114 8.16 12.57 -15.18
CA TRP A 114 8.47 11.14 -15.21
C TRP A 114 9.78 10.78 -14.47
N LEU A 115 10.45 11.72 -13.84
CA LEU A 115 11.76 11.52 -13.22
C LEU A 115 11.72 10.42 -12.15
N LEU A 116 10.69 10.43 -11.33
CA LEU A 116 10.49 9.40 -10.29
C LEU A 116 10.27 8.02 -10.88
N TYR A 117 9.52 7.92 -11.99
CA TYR A 117 9.29 6.66 -12.69
C TYR A 117 10.59 6.09 -13.30
N ILE A 118 11.42 6.94 -13.88
CA ILE A 118 12.74 6.54 -14.39
C ILE A 118 13.60 5.98 -13.26
N GLY A 119 13.55 6.60 -12.07
CA GLY A 119 14.20 6.08 -10.87
C GLY A 119 13.74 4.66 -10.49
N MET A 120 12.45 4.37 -10.63
CA MET A 120 11.91 3.01 -10.39
C MET A 120 12.39 1.98 -11.41
N LEU A 121 12.65 2.36 -12.64
CA LEU A 121 13.23 1.48 -13.68
C LEU A 121 14.66 1.03 -13.34
N MET A 122 15.35 1.71 -12.44
CA MET A 122 16.67 1.28 -11.96
C MET A 122 16.61 0.02 -11.10
N ILE A 123 15.48 -0.29 -10.48
CA ILE A 123 15.31 -1.49 -9.64
C ILE A 123 15.59 -2.76 -10.42
N PRO A 124 14.93 -3.05 -11.56
CA PRO A 124 15.26 -4.23 -12.39
C PRO A 124 16.66 -4.18 -12.98
N ALA A 125 17.23 -3.00 -13.22
CA ALA A 125 18.60 -2.87 -13.72
C ALA A 125 19.65 -3.29 -12.67
N VAL A 126 19.40 -3.03 -11.39
CA VAL A 126 20.28 -3.41 -10.27
C VAL A 126 20.02 -4.84 -9.80
N ALA A 127 18.86 -5.42 -10.08
CA ALA A 127 18.48 -6.75 -9.62
C ALA A 127 19.51 -7.85 -10.01
N PRO A 128 20.06 -7.91 -11.24
CA PRO A 128 21.09 -8.90 -11.58
C PRO A 128 22.34 -8.81 -10.68
N LEU A 129 22.75 -7.60 -10.34
CA LEU A 129 23.90 -7.38 -9.46
C LEU A 129 23.64 -7.96 -8.05
N ALA A 130 22.43 -7.77 -7.54
CA ALA A 130 22.00 -8.35 -6.28
C ALA A 130 21.90 -9.89 -6.33
N ILE A 131 21.34 -10.43 -7.42
CA ILE A 131 21.14 -11.88 -7.60
C ILE A 131 22.48 -12.62 -7.75
N TYR A 132 23.38 -12.13 -8.61
CA TYR A 132 24.64 -12.81 -8.90
C TYR A 132 25.76 -12.45 -7.93
N GLY A 133 25.72 -11.26 -7.33
CA GLY A 133 26.74 -10.79 -6.41
C GLY A 133 26.40 -11.04 -4.94
N ALA A 134 25.35 -10.41 -4.44
CA ALA A 134 25.04 -10.42 -3.02
C ALA A 134 24.36 -11.73 -2.54
N MET A 135 23.41 -12.27 -3.32
CA MET A 135 22.65 -13.46 -2.93
C MET A 135 23.51 -14.70 -2.68
N PRO A 136 24.48 -15.07 -3.54
CA PRO A 136 25.33 -16.24 -3.31
C PRO A 136 26.15 -16.10 -2.03
N PHE A 137 26.61 -14.88 -1.71
CA PHE A 137 27.32 -14.61 -0.47
C PHE A 137 26.44 -14.87 0.76
N PHE A 138 25.22 -14.30 0.80
CA PHE A 138 24.32 -14.49 1.93
C PHE A 138 23.83 -15.93 2.07
N ARG A 139 23.64 -16.65 0.96
CA ARG A 139 23.24 -18.07 1.00
C ARG A 139 24.31 -19.02 1.56
N ARG A 140 25.58 -18.65 1.49
CA ARG A 140 26.68 -19.44 2.09
C ARG A 140 26.81 -19.25 3.60
N ILE A 141 26.15 -18.22 4.14
CA ILE A 141 26.17 -17.92 5.56
C ILE A 141 25.05 -18.72 6.23
N ASP A 142 25.40 -19.62 7.14
CA ASP A 142 24.42 -20.32 7.97
C ASP A 142 23.96 -19.38 9.09
N ALA A 143 23.07 -18.47 8.74
CA ALA A 143 22.48 -17.50 9.66
C ALA A 143 21.00 -17.29 9.29
N THR A 144 20.15 -17.17 10.31
CA THR A 144 18.72 -16.94 10.15
C THR A 144 18.45 -15.49 9.71
N SER A 145 19.32 -14.57 9.99
CA SER A 145 19.21 -13.15 9.62
C SER A 145 20.56 -12.49 9.36
N ALA A 146 20.56 -11.38 8.61
CA ALA A 146 21.75 -10.57 8.39
C ALA A 146 22.37 -10.04 9.72
N TYR A 147 21.54 -9.82 10.74
CA TYR A 147 22.00 -9.37 12.06
C TYR A 147 22.72 -10.47 12.85
N GLU A 148 22.35 -11.73 12.64
CA GLU A 148 23.10 -12.87 13.22
C GLU A 148 24.50 -12.93 12.62
N TYR A 149 24.63 -12.70 11.33
CA TYR A 149 25.95 -12.59 10.68
C TYR A 149 26.80 -11.46 11.28
N LEU A 150 26.21 -10.28 11.53
CA LEU A 150 26.90 -9.19 12.20
C LEU A 150 27.40 -9.59 13.60
N GLY A 151 26.60 -10.35 14.35
CA GLY A 151 26.99 -10.87 15.65
C GLY A 151 28.13 -11.88 15.58
N LYS A 152 28.14 -12.76 14.57
CA LYS A 152 29.21 -13.75 14.36
C LYS A 152 30.52 -13.10 13.89
N ARG A 153 30.44 -12.06 13.06
CA ARG A 153 31.63 -11.42 12.46
C ARG A 153 32.24 -10.31 13.32
N PHE A 154 31.44 -9.54 14.03
CA PHE A 154 31.89 -8.39 14.78
C PHE A 154 31.69 -8.57 16.29
N SER A 155 30.50 -8.25 16.79
CA SER A 155 30.17 -8.39 18.20
C SER A 155 28.65 -8.41 18.43
N ARG A 156 28.26 -8.84 19.64
CA ARG A 156 26.87 -8.79 20.09
C ARG A 156 26.31 -7.36 20.10
N SER A 157 27.13 -6.37 20.48
CA SER A 157 26.73 -4.96 20.49
C SER A 157 26.38 -4.44 19.10
N VAL A 158 27.18 -4.78 18.08
CA VAL A 158 26.92 -4.42 16.68
C VAL A 158 25.64 -5.08 16.18
N ARG A 159 25.40 -6.35 16.52
CA ARG A 159 24.15 -7.04 16.22
C ARG A 159 22.94 -6.33 16.82
N LEU A 160 22.99 -6.00 18.11
CA LEU A 160 21.89 -5.35 18.82
C LEU A 160 21.63 -3.93 18.28
N PHE A 161 22.67 -3.18 18.00
CA PHE A 161 22.56 -1.85 17.42
C PHE A 161 21.89 -1.91 16.03
N GLY A 162 22.40 -2.76 15.13
CA GLY A 162 21.83 -2.92 13.79
C GLY A 162 20.38 -3.39 13.78
N SER A 163 20.07 -4.40 14.60
CA SER A 163 18.69 -4.90 14.71
C SER A 163 17.76 -3.89 15.37
N GLY A 164 18.23 -3.12 16.34
CA GLY A 164 17.47 -2.07 17.00
C GLY A 164 17.09 -0.92 16.04
N LEU A 165 18.07 -0.43 15.27
CA LEU A 165 17.81 0.59 14.24
C LEU A 165 16.83 0.11 13.17
N PHE A 166 16.98 -1.13 12.70
CA PHE A 166 16.07 -1.71 11.73
C PHE A 166 14.65 -1.83 12.28
N THR A 167 14.51 -2.29 13.52
CA THR A 167 13.20 -2.40 14.18
C THR A 167 12.54 -1.04 14.31
N LEU A 168 13.28 -0.03 14.77
CA LEU A 168 12.77 1.34 14.92
C LEU A 168 12.31 1.92 13.56
N PHE A 169 13.12 1.74 12.51
CA PHE A 169 12.77 2.15 11.15
C PHE A 169 11.48 1.48 10.67
N HIS A 170 11.33 0.17 10.89
CA HIS A 170 10.15 -0.57 10.46
C HIS A 170 8.89 -0.20 11.24
N ILE A 171 8.99 0.04 12.54
CA ILE A 171 7.86 0.54 13.35
C ILE A 171 7.38 1.90 12.81
N SER A 172 8.30 2.82 12.55
CA SER A 172 7.97 4.14 12.00
C SER A 172 7.32 4.03 10.62
N ARG A 173 7.87 3.19 9.74
CA ARG A 173 7.32 2.92 8.41
C ARG A 173 5.93 2.30 8.48
N MET A 174 5.71 1.32 9.35
CA MET A 174 4.40 0.70 9.54
C MET A 174 3.35 1.72 9.96
N GLY A 175 3.67 2.62 10.90
CA GLY A 175 2.76 3.68 11.32
C GLY A 175 2.30 4.56 10.16
N ILE A 176 3.23 4.99 9.31
CA ILE A 176 2.93 5.82 8.13
C ILE A 176 2.04 5.05 7.12
N VAL A 177 2.41 3.82 6.79
CA VAL A 177 1.65 3.00 5.83
C VAL A 177 0.24 2.71 6.34
N MET A 178 0.09 2.37 7.63
CA MET A 178 -1.22 2.14 8.24
C MET A 178 -2.09 3.40 8.24
N ALA A 179 -1.52 4.55 8.57
CA ALA A 179 -2.24 5.82 8.55
C ALA A 179 -2.77 6.17 7.14
N LEU A 180 -1.91 6.04 6.12
CA LEU A 180 -2.30 6.31 4.73
C LEU A 180 -3.35 5.33 4.21
N THR A 181 -3.22 4.05 4.53
CA THR A 181 -4.22 3.03 4.15
C THR A 181 -5.55 3.27 4.85
N ALA A 182 -5.51 3.67 6.13
CA ALA A 182 -6.72 4.00 6.89
C ALA A 182 -7.43 5.22 6.34
N LEU A 183 -6.69 6.25 5.90
CA LEU A 183 -7.26 7.40 5.21
C LEU A 183 -7.93 7.01 3.90
N ALA A 184 -7.27 6.18 3.08
CA ALA A 184 -7.85 5.67 1.84
C ALA A 184 -9.14 4.86 2.10
N LEU A 185 -9.14 3.98 3.10
CA LEU A 185 -10.30 3.17 3.47
C LEU A 185 -11.44 4.04 4.02
N SER A 186 -11.13 5.04 4.85
CA SER A 186 -12.13 5.97 5.38
C SER A 186 -12.73 6.90 4.33
N ALA A 187 -12.05 7.12 3.21
CA ALA A 187 -12.59 7.88 2.08
C ALA A 187 -13.74 7.16 1.37
N ILE A 188 -13.69 5.84 1.28
CA ILE A 188 -14.67 5.02 0.55
C ILE A 188 -15.68 4.31 1.47
N THR A 189 -15.34 4.09 2.74
CA THR A 189 -16.20 3.43 3.73
C THR A 189 -16.74 4.42 4.77
N PRO A 190 -17.81 4.07 5.50
CA PRO A 190 -18.30 4.88 6.61
C PRO A 190 -17.41 4.81 7.87
N LEU A 191 -16.33 4.03 7.83
CA LEU A 191 -15.40 3.87 8.95
C LEU A 191 -14.57 5.12 9.18
N THR A 192 -14.32 5.46 10.43
CA THR A 192 -13.35 6.50 10.78
C THR A 192 -11.92 5.99 10.55
N PRO A 193 -10.92 6.87 10.30
CA PRO A 193 -9.52 6.44 10.12
C PRO A 193 -9.01 5.59 11.28
N TRP A 194 -9.40 5.93 12.53
CA TRP A 194 -9.00 5.19 13.70
C TRP A 194 -9.58 3.78 13.77
N GLN A 195 -10.85 3.61 13.44
CA GLN A 195 -11.49 2.29 13.34
C GLN A 195 -10.82 1.44 12.25
N SER A 196 -10.49 2.05 11.11
CA SER A 196 -9.78 1.38 10.02
C SER A 196 -8.41 0.87 10.45
N VAL A 197 -7.62 1.69 11.16
CA VAL A 197 -6.31 1.28 11.73
C VAL A 197 -6.48 0.10 12.68
N LEU A 198 -7.45 0.17 13.60
CA LEU A 198 -7.66 -0.90 14.57
C LEU A 198 -8.06 -2.22 13.90
N ILE A 199 -9.03 -2.19 12.99
CA ILE A 199 -9.51 -3.38 12.30
C ILE A 199 -8.36 -4.03 11.50
N MET A 200 -7.69 -3.25 10.67
CA MET A 200 -6.59 -3.76 9.85
C MET A 200 -5.42 -4.24 10.70
N GLY A 201 -5.03 -3.46 11.72
CA GLY A 201 -3.90 -3.80 12.58
C GLY A 201 -4.13 -5.07 13.39
N VAL A 202 -5.30 -5.22 14.00
CA VAL A 202 -5.64 -6.42 14.78
C VAL A 202 -5.72 -7.64 13.89
N LEU A 203 -6.36 -7.56 12.73
CA LEU A 203 -6.46 -8.69 11.80
C LEU A 203 -5.09 -9.08 11.26
N CYS A 204 -4.26 -8.10 10.87
CA CYS A 204 -2.90 -8.34 10.40
C CYS A 204 -2.06 -9.03 11.49
N LEU A 205 -2.12 -8.52 12.72
CA LEU A 205 -1.43 -9.11 13.85
C LEU A 205 -1.84 -10.57 14.08
N ILE A 206 -3.13 -10.87 14.02
CA ILE A 206 -3.65 -12.23 14.21
C ILE A 206 -3.09 -13.18 13.15
N TYR A 207 -3.28 -12.91 11.86
CA TYR A 207 -2.86 -13.88 10.84
C TYR A 207 -1.34 -13.99 10.70
N CYS A 208 -0.58 -12.91 10.91
CA CYS A 208 0.88 -12.94 10.86
C CYS A 208 1.47 -13.72 12.05
N THR A 209 0.97 -13.47 13.27
CA THR A 209 1.50 -14.15 14.47
C THR A 209 1.10 -15.61 14.54
N LEU A 210 -0.09 -15.96 14.09
CA LEU A 210 -0.55 -17.37 14.09
C LEU A 210 0.08 -18.16 12.95
N GLY A 211 0.16 -17.61 11.75
CA GLY A 211 0.52 -18.36 10.56
C GLY A 211 2.02 -18.37 10.21
N GLY A 212 2.82 -17.47 10.78
CA GLY A 212 4.24 -17.35 10.45
C GLY A 212 4.51 -16.90 9.01
N ILE A 213 5.75 -17.06 8.53
CA ILE A 213 6.20 -16.57 7.23
C ILE A 213 5.47 -17.23 6.05
N GLU A 214 5.12 -18.51 6.17
CA GLU A 214 4.45 -19.26 5.10
C GLU A 214 3.04 -18.69 4.86
N ALA A 215 2.30 -18.37 5.93
CA ALA A 215 0.98 -17.74 5.82
C ALA A 215 1.08 -16.35 5.17
N VAL A 216 2.05 -15.54 5.57
CA VAL A 216 2.28 -14.21 4.99
C VAL A 216 2.52 -14.32 3.49
N ILE A 217 3.41 -15.21 3.05
CA ILE A 217 3.74 -15.38 1.63
C ILE A 217 2.51 -15.81 0.81
N TRP A 218 1.69 -16.71 1.31
CA TRP A 218 0.49 -17.14 0.60
C TRP A 218 -0.62 -16.07 0.61
N THR A 219 -0.81 -15.33 1.69
CA THR A 219 -1.74 -14.19 1.71
C THR A 219 -1.29 -13.09 0.76
N ASP A 220 0.00 -12.77 0.72
CA ASP A 220 0.58 -11.81 -0.20
C ASP A 220 0.41 -12.25 -1.66
N THR A 221 0.55 -13.54 -1.94
CA THR A 221 0.33 -14.11 -3.28
C THR A 221 -1.11 -13.89 -3.73
N ILE A 222 -2.09 -14.17 -2.85
CA ILE A 222 -3.51 -13.91 -3.14
C ILE A 222 -3.75 -12.41 -3.35
N GLN A 223 -3.19 -11.57 -2.49
CA GLN A 223 -3.31 -10.11 -2.60
C GLN A 223 -2.68 -9.58 -3.90
N THR A 224 -1.56 -10.13 -4.33
CA THR A 224 -0.93 -9.78 -5.62
C THR A 224 -1.85 -10.08 -6.79
N VAL A 225 -2.48 -11.25 -6.80
CA VAL A 225 -3.44 -11.61 -7.86
C VAL A 225 -4.64 -10.65 -7.87
N VAL A 226 -5.23 -10.38 -6.71
CA VAL A 226 -6.36 -9.43 -6.58
C VAL A 226 -5.96 -8.04 -7.06
N LEU A 227 -4.77 -7.57 -6.70
CA LEU A 227 -4.26 -6.26 -7.08
C LEU A 227 -4.03 -6.15 -8.59
N LEU A 228 -3.43 -7.17 -9.22
CA LEU A 228 -3.20 -7.19 -10.67
C LEU A 228 -4.52 -7.23 -11.45
N LEU A 229 -5.49 -8.02 -10.99
CA LEU A 229 -6.83 -8.05 -11.60
C LEU A 229 -7.55 -6.71 -11.44
N SER A 230 -7.41 -6.05 -10.29
CA SER A 230 -7.95 -4.70 -10.06
C SER A 230 -7.32 -3.67 -10.99
N LEU A 231 -6.00 -3.74 -11.22
CA LEU A 231 -5.29 -2.86 -12.16
C LEU A 231 -5.81 -3.02 -13.59
N ILE A 232 -6.00 -4.26 -14.06
CA ILE A 232 -6.54 -4.54 -15.38
C ILE A 232 -7.95 -3.94 -15.51
N HIS A 233 -8.78 -4.13 -14.49
CA HIS A 233 -10.15 -3.61 -14.50
C HIS A 233 -10.21 -2.08 -14.52
N ILE A 234 -9.34 -1.40 -13.78
CA ILE A 234 -9.25 0.07 -13.78
C ILE A 234 -8.71 0.60 -15.12
N SER A 235 -7.79 -0.14 -15.75
CA SER A 235 -7.15 0.26 -17.01
C SER A 235 -8.03 0.03 -18.24
N GLU A 236 -9.11 -0.75 -18.13
CA GLU A 236 -10.07 -0.94 -19.23
C GLU A 236 -10.99 0.29 -19.37
N PRO A 237 -10.74 1.17 -20.35
CA PRO A 237 -11.55 2.39 -20.53
C PRO A 237 -12.91 2.12 -21.17
N THR A 238 -13.36 0.89 -21.26
CA THR A 238 -14.40 0.41 -22.17
C THR A 238 -15.81 0.87 -21.87
N ARG A 239 -16.11 1.62 -20.81
CA ARG A 239 -17.48 2.08 -20.56
C ARG A 239 -17.66 3.49 -19.99
N GLN A 240 -16.62 4.22 -19.70
CA GLN A 240 -16.78 5.57 -19.11
C GLN A 240 -16.91 6.71 -20.13
N PHE A 241 -16.71 6.46 -21.41
CA PHE A 241 -16.87 7.44 -22.48
C PHE A 241 -18.04 7.19 -23.44
N ALA A 242 -18.98 6.34 -23.06
CA ALA A 242 -20.19 6.07 -23.84
C ALA A 242 -21.44 6.78 -23.27
N ILE A 243 -21.27 8.03 -22.80
CA ILE A 243 -22.37 8.96 -22.50
C ILE A 243 -22.05 10.33 -23.08
#